data_aad05fd47c6b3ac31f17f90f413ea7cc
#
_entry.id   aad05fd47c6b3ac31f17f90f413ea7cc
#
_cell.length_a   1.000
_cell.length_b   1.000
_cell.length_c   1.000
_cell.angle_alpha   90.00
_cell.angle_beta   90.00
_cell.angle_gamma   90.00
#
_symmetry.space_group_name_H-M   'P 1'
#
loop_
_entity.id
_entity.type
_entity.pdbx_description
1 polymer ?
#
loop_
_entity_poly.entity_id
_entity_poly.type
_entity_poly.pdbx_seq_one_letter_code
_entity_poly.pdbx_strand_id
1 'polypeptide(L)'
;MMTSTKRLRILTLTSAAAIAVAAVALGSAGAQAPQECDTNIKPYAVAITTDYVVRPLLSVADRVPETSDPSKQYQMIGIPDGLGAHKAGGGRTVLFMNHELGNTIQSEPTIGGPLNRGAFVSKYILDRNACVVSGERAYDTVFLENTFFGHAPEVGNATPGFGRFCSGSLSWQEAGFDRPIYFAGEESSDAGTFDGRGGLEVAIFDNELHTLPKLGRFPWENTLAQPKAGRETVLMLMEDGPSSPDSQLYMYVGRKERRQGSSALRRNGLDNGKFYVFVPTTPGAVNEVTFQSGSIDGIWREIPNVEALTETQLEAASDAAGTFGFIRTEDGAFDKRDPNRYYFVTTAAARATCSDASMTCNSTRRT
;
A
#
# COMPACT_ATOMS: atom_id res chain seq x y z
N MET A 1 8.93 -26.65 -16.95
CA MET A 1 8.00 -25.65 -17.51
C MET A 1 6.62 -25.93 -16.94
N MET A 2 6.23 -25.26 -15.87
CA MET A 2 4.92 -25.46 -15.25
C MET A 2 4.01 -24.33 -15.70
N THR A 3 3.10 -24.62 -16.64
CA THR A 3 2.02 -23.73 -17.01
C THR A 3 0.87 -23.95 -16.05
N SER A 4 0.76 -23.12 -15.03
CA SER A 4 -0.45 -23.08 -14.18
C SER A 4 -1.43 -22.09 -14.80
N THR A 5 -2.48 -22.61 -15.41
CA THR A 5 -3.60 -21.78 -15.91
C THR A 5 -4.43 -21.33 -14.72
N LYS A 6 -4.52 -20.04 -14.48
CA LYS A 6 -5.32 -19.44 -13.39
C LYS A 6 -6.53 -18.74 -13.99
N ARG A 7 -7.71 -18.92 -13.38
CA ARG A 7 -8.95 -18.28 -13.80
C ARG A 7 -9.18 -17.00 -13.03
N LEU A 8 -9.32 -15.91 -13.76
CA LEU A 8 -9.78 -14.63 -13.26
C LEU A 8 -11.29 -14.54 -13.51
N ARG A 9 -12.09 -14.25 -12.50
CA ARG A 9 -13.53 -14.04 -12.65
C ARG A 9 -13.85 -12.57 -12.40
N ILE A 10 -14.41 -11.92 -13.40
CA ILE A 10 -14.97 -10.57 -13.28
C ILE A 10 -16.43 -10.71 -12.86
N LEU A 11 -16.78 -10.22 -11.70
CA LEU A 11 -18.17 -10.10 -11.26
C LEU A 11 -18.59 -8.63 -11.43
N THR A 12 -19.43 -8.37 -12.40
CA THR A 12 -20.13 -7.08 -12.49
C THR A 12 -21.41 -7.18 -11.68
N LEU A 13 -21.48 -6.40 -10.59
CA LEU A 13 -22.72 -6.19 -9.87
C LEU A 13 -23.48 -5.05 -10.56
N THR A 14 -24.47 -5.39 -11.38
CA THR A 14 -25.47 -4.41 -11.83
C THR A 14 -26.46 -4.17 -10.72
N SER A 15 -26.22 -3.13 -9.89
CA SER A 15 -27.22 -2.64 -8.97
C SER A 15 -28.14 -1.67 -9.68
N ALA A 16 -29.37 -2.11 -9.98
CA ALA A 16 -30.45 -1.19 -10.31
C ALA A 16 -30.77 -0.37 -9.05
N ALA A 17 -30.26 0.85 -8.97
CA ALA A 17 -30.57 1.77 -7.90
C ALA A 17 -32.00 2.30 -8.08
N ALA A 18 -32.96 1.73 -7.39
CA ALA A 18 -34.24 2.38 -7.14
C ALA A 18 -34.00 3.48 -6.10
N ILE A 19 -34.02 4.74 -6.54
CA ILE A 19 -33.95 5.90 -5.63
C ILE A 19 -35.29 5.97 -4.88
N ALA A 20 -35.34 5.37 -3.72
CA ALA A 20 -36.37 5.68 -2.73
C ALA A 20 -35.89 6.86 -1.90
N VAL A 21 -36.43 8.05 -2.16
CA VAL A 21 -36.26 9.21 -1.29
C VAL A 21 -37.07 8.95 -0.01
N ALA A 22 -36.44 8.31 0.95
CA ALA A 22 -36.95 8.26 2.32
C ALA A 22 -36.45 9.54 3.03
N ALA A 23 -37.38 10.41 3.42
CA ALA A 23 -37.07 11.47 4.35
C ALA A 23 -36.69 10.84 5.70
N VAL A 24 -35.41 10.66 5.94
CA VAL A 24 -34.88 10.22 7.23
C VAL A 24 -34.97 11.42 8.17
N ALA A 25 -35.88 11.34 9.14
CA ALA A 25 -35.82 12.20 10.32
C ALA A 25 -34.43 11.95 10.96
N LEU A 26 -33.58 12.96 10.92
CA LEU A 26 -32.27 12.98 11.61
C LEU A 26 -32.56 12.98 13.12
N GLY A 27 -32.79 11.79 13.67
CA GLY A 27 -32.59 11.59 15.09
C GLY A 27 -31.14 11.92 15.38
N SER A 28 -30.87 12.88 16.25
CA SER A 28 -29.54 13.18 16.72
C SER A 28 -28.93 11.91 17.33
N ALA A 29 -28.11 11.18 16.56
CA ALA A 29 -27.20 10.22 17.13
C ALA A 29 -26.37 11.00 18.16
N GLY A 30 -26.48 10.61 19.44
CA GLY A 30 -25.78 11.30 20.51
C GLY A 30 -24.30 11.29 20.19
N ALA A 31 -23.74 12.44 19.81
CA ALA A 31 -22.32 12.62 19.69
C ALA A 31 -21.73 12.30 21.06
N GLN A 32 -20.91 11.24 21.13
CA GLN A 32 -20.14 10.98 22.34
C GLN A 32 -19.29 12.21 22.62
N ALA A 33 -19.25 12.65 23.88
CA ALA A 33 -18.43 13.78 24.26
C ALA A 33 -16.97 13.53 23.79
N PRO A 34 -16.31 14.53 23.18
CA PRO A 34 -14.91 14.40 22.77
C PRO A 34 -14.07 13.90 23.93
N GLN A 35 -13.20 12.89 23.69
CA GLN A 35 -12.19 12.54 24.68
C GLN A 35 -11.11 13.60 24.69
N GLU A 36 -10.48 13.80 25.84
CA GLU A 36 -9.43 14.81 26.05
C GLU A 36 -8.25 14.71 25.06
N CYS A 37 -8.11 13.54 24.39
CA CYS A 37 -7.05 13.26 23.42
C CYS A 37 -7.50 13.32 21.95
N ASP A 38 -8.75 13.68 21.67
CA ASP A 38 -9.23 13.83 20.28
C ASP A 38 -8.78 15.19 19.73
N THR A 39 -8.54 15.26 18.41
CA THR A 39 -8.31 16.55 17.75
C THR A 39 -9.55 17.47 17.89
N ASN A 40 -9.31 18.78 17.86
CA ASN A 40 -10.39 19.79 17.86
C ASN A 40 -11.10 19.92 16.50
N ILE A 41 -10.61 19.24 15.48
CA ILE A 41 -11.20 19.26 14.14
C ILE A 41 -12.36 18.26 14.08
N LYS A 42 -13.48 18.69 13.50
CA LYS A 42 -14.63 17.80 13.28
C LYS A 42 -14.25 16.65 12.34
N PRO A 43 -14.73 15.42 12.61
CA PRO A 43 -14.49 14.31 11.70
C PRO A 43 -15.15 14.57 10.34
N TYR A 44 -14.47 14.20 9.26
CA TYR A 44 -15.06 14.24 7.91
C TYR A 44 -16.06 13.10 7.68
N ALA A 45 -15.84 11.95 8.35
CA ALA A 45 -16.78 10.84 8.30
C ALA A 45 -17.83 10.98 9.41
N VAL A 46 -19.06 10.60 9.11
CA VAL A 46 -20.19 10.62 10.06
C VAL A 46 -20.78 9.21 10.13
N ALA A 47 -21.00 8.70 11.35
CA ALA A 47 -21.68 7.44 11.55
C ALA A 47 -23.15 7.56 11.08
N ILE A 48 -23.58 6.65 10.21
CA ILE A 48 -24.95 6.60 9.69
C ILE A 48 -25.86 5.69 10.51
N THR A 49 -25.31 4.98 11.50
CA THR A 49 -26.04 4.13 12.46
C THR A 49 -25.58 4.44 13.88
N THR A 50 -26.37 4.03 14.87
CA THR A 50 -26.04 4.22 16.30
C THR A 50 -25.01 3.20 16.82
N ASP A 51 -24.67 2.18 16.03
CA ASP A 51 -23.74 1.13 16.42
C ASP A 51 -22.27 1.53 16.30
N TYR A 52 -22.01 2.68 15.65
CA TYR A 52 -20.67 3.17 15.41
C TYR A 52 -20.52 4.62 15.89
N VAL A 53 -19.31 4.91 16.36
CA VAL A 53 -18.89 6.27 16.70
C VAL A 53 -17.64 6.59 15.90
N VAL A 54 -17.64 7.76 15.25
CA VAL A 54 -16.46 8.27 14.54
C VAL A 54 -15.73 9.25 15.46
N ARG A 55 -14.47 8.98 15.75
CA ARG A 55 -13.60 9.83 16.55
C ARG A 55 -12.42 10.30 15.72
N PRO A 56 -12.20 11.60 15.55
CA PRO A 56 -11.01 12.13 14.90
C PRO A 56 -9.85 12.12 15.91
N LEU A 57 -8.79 11.35 15.61
CA LEU A 57 -7.66 11.19 16.53
C LEU A 57 -6.63 12.30 16.38
N LEU A 58 -6.22 12.59 15.15
CA LEU A 58 -5.26 13.63 14.80
C LEU A 58 -5.71 14.33 13.51
N SER A 59 -5.32 15.59 13.41
CA SER A 59 -5.40 16.40 12.19
C SER A 59 -4.04 17.02 11.89
N VAL A 60 -3.85 17.45 10.64
CA VAL A 60 -2.64 18.17 10.24
C VAL A 60 -2.38 19.34 11.18
N ALA A 61 -1.13 19.49 11.60
CA ALA A 61 -0.62 20.43 12.58
C ALA A 61 -0.88 20.09 14.06
N ASP A 62 -1.64 19.04 14.37
CA ASP A 62 -1.70 18.52 15.75
C ASP A 62 -0.32 18.00 16.18
N ARG A 63 -0.04 18.11 17.47
CA ARG A 63 1.25 17.76 18.05
C ARG A 63 1.09 16.79 19.21
N VAL A 64 2.01 15.83 19.25
CA VAL A 64 2.14 14.86 20.35
C VAL A 64 3.60 14.82 20.80
N PRO A 65 3.91 14.32 22.03
CA PRO A 65 5.29 14.09 22.41
C PRO A 65 6.04 13.22 21.40
N GLU A 66 7.29 13.54 21.10
CA GLU A 66 8.12 12.65 20.27
C GLU A 66 8.45 11.37 21.05
N THR A 67 8.35 10.21 20.40
CA THR A 67 8.50 8.91 21.09
C THR A 67 9.92 8.70 21.61
N SER A 68 10.93 9.09 20.83
CA SER A 68 12.35 8.95 21.18
C SER A 68 12.84 10.01 22.15
N ASP A 69 12.23 11.22 22.15
CA ASP A 69 12.58 12.34 23.03
C ASP A 69 11.31 13.11 23.44
N PRO A 70 10.64 12.71 24.53
CA PRO A 70 9.37 13.33 24.95
C PRO A 70 9.47 14.82 25.34
N SER A 71 10.67 15.40 25.39
CA SER A 71 10.85 16.84 25.58
C SER A 71 10.56 17.65 24.30
N LYS A 72 10.52 16.96 23.16
CA LYS A 72 10.18 17.51 21.85
C LYS A 72 8.74 17.22 21.46
N GLN A 73 8.26 17.94 20.47
CA GLN A 73 6.94 17.76 19.88
C GLN A 73 7.05 17.19 18.46
N TYR A 74 6.30 16.13 18.20
CA TYR A 74 6.12 15.55 16.88
C TYR A 74 4.81 16.03 16.29
N GLN A 75 4.85 16.66 15.12
CA GLN A 75 3.72 17.26 14.45
C GLN A 75 3.21 16.37 13.31
N MET A 76 1.90 16.19 13.25
CA MET A 76 1.27 15.56 12.09
C MET A 76 1.42 16.46 10.87
N ILE A 77 2.18 15.99 9.89
CA ILE A 77 2.37 16.66 8.60
C ILE A 77 1.22 16.24 7.65
N GLY A 78 0.80 17.12 6.74
CA GLY A 78 0.01 16.72 5.57
C GLY A 78 0.89 15.97 4.58
N ILE A 79 0.42 15.33 3.61
CA ILE A 79 -0.91 14.86 3.27
C ILE A 79 -1.02 13.46 3.88
N PRO A 80 -1.90 13.21 4.85
CA PRO A 80 -2.02 11.86 5.44
C PRO A 80 -2.69 10.92 4.44
N ASP A 81 -2.13 9.74 4.30
CA ASP A 81 -2.63 8.70 3.40
C ASP A 81 -2.49 7.30 4.01
N GLY A 82 -1.98 6.32 3.30
CA GLY A 82 -1.91 4.92 3.67
C GLY A 82 -1.67 4.64 5.15
N LEU A 83 -2.44 3.73 5.71
CA LEU A 83 -2.41 3.39 7.13
C LEU A 83 -2.16 1.91 7.34
N GLY A 84 -1.39 1.59 8.38
CA GLY A 84 -1.22 0.21 8.84
C GLY A 84 -1.04 0.16 10.36
N ALA A 85 -1.66 -0.81 11.01
CA ALA A 85 -1.57 -0.88 12.47
C ALA A 85 -1.39 -2.31 12.98
N HIS A 86 -0.66 -2.44 14.08
CA HIS A 86 -0.56 -3.70 14.80
C HIS A 86 -0.59 -3.50 16.33
N LYS A 87 -1.01 -4.53 17.03
CA LYS A 87 -0.96 -4.54 18.50
C LYS A 87 0.49 -4.62 18.97
N ALA A 88 0.86 -3.77 19.91
CA ALA A 88 2.08 -3.84 20.69
C ALA A 88 1.77 -4.27 22.13
N GLY A 89 2.76 -4.72 22.85
CA GLY A 89 2.59 -5.11 24.26
C GLY A 89 2.03 -3.99 25.14
N GLY A 90 1.43 -4.35 26.29
CA GLY A 90 0.93 -3.39 27.26
C GLY A 90 -0.36 -2.66 26.87
N GLY A 91 -1.15 -3.22 25.97
CA GLY A 91 -2.42 -2.62 25.51
C GLY A 91 -2.23 -1.45 24.56
N ARG A 92 -1.07 -1.33 23.94
CA ARG A 92 -0.76 -0.30 22.95
C ARG A 92 -1.01 -0.81 21.52
N THR A 93 -1.26 0.14 20.64
CA THR A 93 -1.27 -0.07 19.18
C THR A 93 -0.20 0.82 18.55
N VAL A 94 0.56 0.26 17.62
CA VAL A 94 1.44 1.01 16.72
C VAL A 94 0.66 1.27 15.45
N LEU A 95 0.60 2.54 15.03
CA LEU A 95 -0.02 2.99 13.80
C LEU A 95 1.04 3.61 12.91
N PHE A 96 1.19 3.09 11.70
CA PHE A 96 1.95 3.71 10.62
C PHE A 96 1.04 4.56 9.75
N MET A 97 1.55 5.67 9.24
CA MET A 97 0.81 6.58 8.39
C MET A 97 1.75 7.21 7.36
N ASN A 98 1.37 7.14 6.10
CA ASN A 98 2.07 7.79 5.00
C ASN A 98 1.84 9.30 5.00
N HIS A 99 2.85 10.04 4.51
CA HIS A 99 2.75 11.43 4.14
C HIS A 99 3.06 11.55 2.64
N GLU A 100 2.01 11.76 1.84
CA GLU A 100 2.05 11.76 0.38
C GLU A 100 2.62 13.07 -0.18
N LEU A 101 3.86 13.38 0.16
CA LEU A 101 4.55 14.58 -0.29
C LEU A 101 5.39 14.32 -1.54
N GLY A 102 5.41 15.30 -2.46
CA GLY A 102 6.34 15.24 -3.59
C GLY A 102 7.81 15.25 -3.14
N ASN A 103 8.69 14.60 -3.89
CA ASN A 103 10.10 14.36 -3.52
C ASN A 103 10.95 15.59 -3.23
N THR A 104 10.50 16.79 -3.57
CA THR A 104 11.18 18.07 -3.30
C THR A 104 10.59 18.86 -2.14
N ILE A 105 9.44 18.46 -1.63
CA ILE A 105 8.72 19.15 -0.56
C ILE A 105 9.47 18.97 0.76
N GLN A 106 9.63 20.06 1.50
CA GLN A 106 10.21 20.03 2.83
C GLN A 106 9.14 20.16 3.91
N SER A 107 9.31 19.44 5.00
CA SER A 107 8.42 19.47 6.16
C SER A 107 9.19 19.36 7.47
N GLU A 108 8.59 19.76 8.59
CA GLU A 108 9.19 19.74 9.93
C GLU A 108 8.34 18.83 10.84
N PRO A 109 8.48 17.50 10.77
CA PRO A 109 7.71 16.61 11.63
C PRO A 109 8.10 16.72 13.11
N THR A 110 9.40 16.84 13.44
CA THR A 110 9.86 17.15 14.79
C THR A 110 10.11 18.65 14.93
N ILE A 111 9.40 19.33 15.80
CA ILE A 111 9.50 20.78 15.96
C ILE A 111 10.90 21.17 16.47
N GLY A 112 11.56 22.06 15.73
CA GLY A 112 12.95 22.45 15.98
C GLY A 112 13.98 21.38 15.61
N GLY A 113 13.53 20.31 14.98
CA GLY A 113 14.39 19.26 14.45
C GLY A 113 14.82 19.47 13.00
N PRO A 114 15.53 18.51 12.42
CA PRO A 114 15.89 18.57 11.00
C PRO A 114 14.65 18.47 10.11
N LEU A 115 14.68 19.20 8.99
CA LEU A 115 13.61 19.13 8.00
C LEU A 115 13.62 17.76 7.31
N ASN A 116 12.44 17.25 7.04
CA ASN A 116 12.25 16.13 6.15
C ASN A 116 12.13 16.60 4.70
N ARG A 117 12.63 15.81 3.76
CA ARG A 117 12.45 16.02 2.33
C ARG A 117 11.67 14.86 1.70
N GLY A 118 10.64 15.19 0.95
CA GLY A 118 9.80 14.20 0.25
C GLY A 118 8.82 13.48 1.15
N ALA A 119 8.23 12.43 0.59
CA ALA A 119 7.34 11.53 1.30
C ALA A 119 8.08 10.77 2.40
N PHE A 120 7.37 10.44 3.46
CA PHE A 120 7.87 9.64 4.57
C PHE A 120 6.74 8.96 5.32
N VAL A 121 7.08 8.15 6.30
CA VAL A 121 6.10 7.44 7.12
C VAL A 121 6.28 7.85 8.57
N SER A 122 5.17 8.24 9.22
CA SER A 122 5.08 8.43 10.67
C SER A 122 4.70 7.13 11.36
N LYS A 123 5.16 6.99 12.59
CA LYS A 123 4.78 5.93 13.52
C LYS A 123 4.20 6.57 14.77
N TYR A 124 2.93 6.30 15.07
CA TYR A 124 2.22 6.76 16.24
C TYR A 124 1.97 5.63 17.22
N ILE A 125 2.04 5.95 18.51
CA ILE A 125 1.68 5.03 19.58
C ILE A 125 0.32 5.43 20.13
N LEU A 126 -0.62 4.50 20.12
CA LEU A 126 -1.93 4.66 20.73
C LEU A 126 -2.01 3.82 22.00
N ASP A 127 -2.65 4.37 23.02
CA ASP A 127 -2.98 3.64 24.25
C ASP A 127 -4.22 2.74 24.08
N ARG A 128 -4.64 2.08 25.17
CA ARG A 128 -5.82 1.21 25.19
C ARG A 128 -7.16 1.93 24.91
N ASN A 129 -7.19 3.25 25.06
CA ASN A 129 -8.36 4.08 24.79
C ASN A 129 -8.33 4.65 23.36
N ALA A 130 -7.37 4.21 22.54
CA ALA A 130 -7.07 4.74 21.22
C ALA A 130 -6.67 6.23 21.22
N CYS A 131 -6.11 6.73 22.31
CA CYS A 131 -5.50 8.06 22.35
C CYS A 131 -4.08 7.98 21.78
N VAL A 132 -3.74 8.90 20.88
CA VAL A 132 -2.36 9.02 20.38
C VAL A 132 -1.51 9.66 21.48
N VAL A 133 -0.56 8.91 22.03
CA VAL A 133 0.27 9.31 23.16
C VAL A 133 1.67 9.79 22.77
N SER A 134 2.15 9.37 21.59
CA SER A 134 3.42 9.85 21.03
C SER A 134 3.49 9.56 19.52
N GLY A 135 4.45 10.22 18.84
CA GLY A 135 4.73 10.00 17.43
C GLY A 135 6.20 10.20 17.11
N GLU A 136 6.65 9.60 16.05
CA GLU A 136 8.00 9.76 15.50
C GLU A 136 8.02 9.36 14.03
N ARG A 137 9.11 9.64 13.31
CA ARG A 137 9.34 9.02 12.01
C ARG A 137 9.46 7.51 12.20
N ALA A 138 8.93 6.74 11.26
CA ALA A 138 8.94 5.27 11.34
C ALA A 138 10.33 4.66 11.07
N TYR A 139 11.27 5.45 10.56
CA TYR A 139 12.65 5.03 10.26
C TYR A 139 13.62 6.20 10.37
N ASP A 140 14.86 5.91 10.71
CA ASP A 140 15.98 6.84 10.69
C ASP A 140 17.12 6.38 9.77
N THR A 141 17.04 5.16 9.26
CA THR A 141 18.06 4.56 8.39
C THR A 141 17.42 4.06 7.10
N VAL A 142 18.08 4.34 5.97
CA VAL A 142 17.66 3.94 4.64
C VAL A 142 18.65 2.96 4.05
N PHE A 143 18.13 1.86 3.51
CA PHE A 143 18.88 0.82 2.81
C PHE A 143 18.39 0.69 1.36
N LEU A 144 19.31 0.52 0.43
CA LEU A 144 19.00 -0.01 -0.90
C LEU A 144 19.04 -1.53 -0.82
N GLU A 145 17.87 -2.17 -0.77
CA GLU A 145 17.68 -3.56 -0.34
C GLU A 145 18.32 -3.82 1.03
N ASN A 146 19.47 -4.46 1.06
CA ASN A 146 20.25 -4.77 2.27
C ASN A 146 21.53 -3.92 2.42
N THR A 147 21.77 -2.95 1.52
CA THR A 147 22.96 -2.11 1.54
C THR A 147 22.63 -0.77 2.19
N PHE A 148 23.35 -0.42 3.26
CA PHE A 148 23.21 0.88 3.90
C PHE A 148 23.42 2.01 2.88
N PHE A 149 22.48 2.95 2.86
CA PHE A 149 22.52 4.11 1.98
C PHE A 149 22.76 5.41 2.75
N GLY A 150 22.01 5.66 3.83
CA GLY A 150 22.12 6.87 4.61
C GLY A 150 21.14 6.94 5.76
N HIS A 151 21.16 8.07 6.45
CA HIS A 151 20.21 8.37 7.51
C HIS A 151 19.13 9.34 7.05
N ALA A 152 17.95 9.27 7.64
CA ALA A 152 16.84 10.18 7.44
C ALA A 152 16.41 10.80 8.79
N PRO A 153 16.00 12.05 8.84
CA PRO A 153 16.06 13.03 7.76
C PRO A 153 17.44 13.66 7.70
N GLU A 154 18.01 13.71 6.52
CA GLU A 154 19.22 14.47 6.33
C GLU A 154 18.92 15.75 5.56
N VAL A 155 19.03 16.86 6.19
CA VAL A 155 18.75 18.17 5.61
C VAL A 155 19.86 18.61 4.66
N GLY A 156 19.48 19.04 3.50
CA GLY A 156 20.39 19.69 2.56
C GLY A 156 21.30 18.77 1.78
N ASN A 157 20.91 17.52 1.60
CA ASN A 157 21.82 16.48 1.30
C ASN A 157 21.52 15.56 0.17
N ALA A 158 22.46 14.67 0.05
CA ALA A 158 22.62 13.64 -0.92
C ALA A 158 21.52 12.55 -0.90
N THR A 159 20.70 12.51 0.14
CA THR A 159 19.58 11.56 0.17
C THR A 159 18.43 12.09 -0.68
N PRO A 160 18.11 11.49 -1.82
CA PRO A 160 16.95 11.88 -2.59
C PRO A 160 15.69 11.76 -1.74
N GLY A 161 14.71 12.64 -1.96
CA GLY A 161 13.40 12.50 -1.34
C GLY A 161 12.60 11.41 -2.04
N PHE A 162 11.87 10.60 -1.29
CA PHE A 162 10.83 9.74 -1.87
C PHE A 162 9.66 10.60 -2.38
N GLY A 163 9.00 10.14 -3.43
CA GLY A 163 7.85 10.81 -4.03
C GLY A 163 6.55 10.11 -3.67
N ARG A 164 5.60 10.84 -3.08
CA ARG A 164 4.21 10.45 -2.91
C ARG A 164 4.01 9.00 -2.40
N PHE A 165 4.29 8.74 -1.13
CA PHE A 165 3.80 7.52 -0.49
C PHE A 165 2.28 7.64 -0.30
N CYS A 166 1.51 7.10 -1.25
CA CYS A 166 0.06 7.08 -1.24
C CYS A 166 -0.46 5.94 -0.36
N SER A 167 -0.99 4.90 -0.90
CA SER A 167 -1.48 3.75 -0.13
C SER A 167 -0.38 3.04 0.65
N GLY A 168 -0.77 2.32 1.69
CA GLY A 168 0.14 1.54 2.49
C GLY A 168 -0.53 0.36 3.16
N SER A 169 0.24 -0.69 3.41
CA SER A 169 -0.26 -1.90 4.07
C SER A 169 0.70 -2.38 5.13
N LEU A 170 0.16 -3.07 6.12
CA LEU A 170 0.96 -3.74 7.14
C LEU A 170 0.66 -5.24 7.13
N SER A 171 1.69 -6.04 7.06
CA SER A 171 1.60 -7.49 7.12
C SER A 171 2.52 -8.07 8.17
N TRP A 172 2.10 -9.14 8.82
CA TRP A 172 2.87 -9.81 9.86
C TRP A 172 2.59 -11.31 9.90
N GLN A 173 1.98 -11.78 11.00
CA GLN A 173 1.80 -13.21 11.32
C GLN A 173 0.91 -13.93 10.30
N GLU A 174 -0.12 -13.27 9.78
CA GLU A 174 -1.03 -13.80 8.76
C GLU A 174 -0.32 -14.11 7.44
N ALA A 175 0.66 -13.29 7.07
CA ALA A 175 1.54 -13.51 5.91
C ALA A 175 2.72 -14.43 6.24
N GLY A 176 2.89 -14.79 7.52
CA GLY A 176 4.00 -15.59 8.03
C GLY A 176 5.31 -14.82 8.06
N PHE A 177 5.29 -13.51 8.23
CA PHE A 177 6.49 -12.71 8.47
C PHE A 177 6.98 -12.88 9.91
N ASP A 178 8.28 -12.69 10.13
CA ASP A 178 8.91 -12.84 11.46
C ASP A 178 8.74 -11.57 12.33
N ARG A 179 8.27 -10.49 11.73
CA ARG A 179 8.01 -9.17 12.35
C ARG A 179 6.92 -8.42 11.60
N PRO A 180 6.33 -7.37 12.19
CA PRO A 180 5.50 -6.44 11.44
C PRO A 180 6.34 -5.77 10.35
N ILE A 181 5.85 -5.76 9.13
CA ILE A 181 6.46 -5.07 7.98
C ILE A 181 5.39 -4.14 7.40
N TYR A 182 5.69 -2.86 7.38
CA TYR A 182 4.86 -1.86 6.72
C TYR A 182 5.40 -1.61 5.32
N PHE A 183 4.53 -1.64 4.34
CA PHE A 183 4.80 -1.39 2.93
C PHE A 183 4.25 -0.03 2.54
N ALA A 184 5.00 0.71 1.74
CA ALA A 184 4.60 1.97 1.12
C ALA A 184 5.31 2.11 -0.23
N GLY A 185 4.58 2.53 -1.25
CA GLY A 185 5.11 2.69 -2.60
C GLY A 185 5.10 4.14 -3.05
N GLU A 186 6.05 4.51 -3.91
CA GLU A 186 6.07 5.81 -4.56
C GLU A 186 5.04 5.85 -5.69
N GLU A 187 3.93 6.53 -5.50
CA GLU A 187 2.94 6.83 -6.55
C GLU A 187 3.43 7.99 -7.42
N SER A 188 4.59 7.84 -7.99
CA SER A 188 5.25 8.85 -8.80
C SER A 188 5.99 8.20 -9.94
N SER A 189 6.18 8.95 -11.02
CA SER A 189 6.90 8.52 -12.21
C SER A 189 8.21 9.28 -12.37
N ASP A 190 9.19 8.67 -13.03
CA ASP A 190 10.46 9.28 -13.49
C ASP A 190 11.15 10.14 -12.42
N ALA A 191 11.45 11.39 -12.74
CA ALA A 191 12.19 12.32 -11.88
C ALA A 191 11.48 12.67 -10.57
N GLY A 192 10.18 12.36 -10.44
CA GLY A 192 9.41 12.52 -9.21
C GLY A 192 9.73 11.49 -8.13
N THR A 193 10.57 10.51 -8.40
CA THR A 193 10.88 9.37 -7.54
C THR A 193 12.28 9.48 -6.90
N PHE A 194 12.55 8.60 -5.94
CA PHE A 194 13.78 8.57 -5.15
C PHE A 194 15.04 8.50 -6.00
N ASP A 195 15.06 7.66 -7.03
CA ASP A 195 16.25 7.49 -7.90
C ASP A 195 16.02 7.92 -9.35
N GLY A 196 14.88 8.53 -9.67
CA GLY A 196 14.56 9.01 -11.00
C GLY A 196 14.32 7.93 -12.05
N ARG A 197 14.05 6.68 -11.62
CA ARG A 197 13.88 5.51 -12.49
C ARG A 197 12.48 4.93 -12.49
N GLY A 198 11.54 5.54 -11.78
CA GLY A 198 10.19 5.05 -11.53
C GLY A 198 9.98 4.71 -10.07
N GLY A 199 8.72 4.64 -9.65
CA GLY A 199 8.33 4.43 -8.26
C GLY A 199 8.90 3.15 -7.67
N LEU A 200 9.41 3.26 -6.44
CA LEU A 200 9.92 2.14 -5.65
C LEU A 200 8.96 1.78 -4.54
N GLU A 201 8.76 0.48 -4.33
CA GLU A 201 8.19 -0.04 -3.09
C GLU A 201 9.24 -0.06 -1.99
N VAL A 202 8.84 0.20 -0.75
CA VAL A 202 9.67 0.10 0.43
C VAL A 202 9.06 -0.78 1.51
N ALA A 203 9.91 -1.44 2.28
CA ALA A 203 9.55 -2.16 3.50
C ALA A 203 10.12 -1.43 4.72
N ILE A 204 9.27 -1.13 5.71
CA ILE A 204 9.65 -0.43 6.92
C ILE A 204 9.43 -1.35 8.13
N PHE A 205 10.49 -1.58 8.89
CA PHE A 205 10.52 -2.37 10.12
C PHE A 205 11.76 -2.01 10.95
N ASP A 206 11.72 -2.25 12.25
CA ASP A 206 12.87 -2.06 13.16
C ASP A 206 13.56 -0.68 13.03
N ASN A 207 12.81 0.38 12.72
CA ASN A 207 13.32 1.73 12.49
C ASN A 207 14.19 1.89 11.23
N GLU A 208 14.07 0.96 10.30
CA GLU A 208 14.76 0.91 9.01
C GLU A 208 13.77 0.97 7.85
N LEU A 209 14.15 1.65 6.77
CA LEU A 209 13.48 1.61 5.48
C LEU A 209 14.37 0.89 4.48
N HIS A 210 13.84 -0.12 3.82
CA HIS A 210 14.50 -0.90 2.77
C HIS A 210 13.78 -0.75 1.45
N THR A 211 14.44 -0.30 0.40
CA THR A 211 13.87 -0.33 -0.95
C THR A 211 13.76 -1.76 -1.47
N LEU A 212 12.75 -2.03 -2.27
CA LEU A 212 12.45 -3.37 -2.80
C LEU A 212 12.45 -3.39 -4.34
N PRO A 213 13.60 -3.18 -5.01
CA PRO A 213 13.65 -3.06 -6.47
C PRO A 213 13.20 -4.33 -7.22
N LYS A 214 13.21 -5.50 -6.57
CA LYS A 214 12.69 -6.77 -7.14
C LYS A 214 11.16 -6.82 -7.24
N LEU A 215 10.48 -5.82 -6.70
CA LEU A 215 9.04 -5.65 -6.86
C LEU A 215 8.67 -4.78 -8.07
N GLY A 216 9.66 -4.34 -8.85
CA GLY A 216 9.46 -3.50 -10.03
C GLY A 216 9.46 -2.00 -9.70
N ARG A 217 9.26 -1.20 -10.75
CA ARG A 217 9.18 0.25 -10.71
C ARG A 217 8.01 0.72 -11.54
N PHE A 218 7.03 1.33 -10.90
CA PHE A 218 5.83 1.87 -11.51
C PHE A 218 5.17 2.83 -10.52
N PRO A 219 4.18 3.65 -10.90
CA PRO A 219 3.39 4.42 -9.95
C PRO A 219 2.62 3.46 -9.04
N TRP A 220 3.03 3.38 -7.77
CA TRP A 220 2.50 2.41 -6.82
C TRP A 220 1.17 2.85 -6.23
N GLU A 221 0.18 1.94 -6.26
CA GLU A 221 -0.98 2.06 -5.40
C GLU A 221 -0.75 1.28 -4.10
N ASN A 222 -0.88 -0.05 -4.10
CA ASN A 222 -0.71 -0.81 -2.88
C ASN A 222 0.01 -2.14 -3.10
N THR A 223 0.58 -2.68 -2.01
CA THR A 223 1.21 -3.98 -1.92
C THR A 223 0.51 -4.83 -0.87
N LEU A 224 -0.04 -5.97 -1.24
CA LEU A 224 -0.77 -6.85 -0.32
C LEU A 224 -0.19 -8.24 -0.26
N ALA A 225 0.20 -8.66 0.94
CA ALA A 225 0.77 -9.99 1.17
C ALA A 225 -0.33 -11.06 1.33
N GLN A 226 -0.22 -12.15 0.58
CA GLN A 226 -1.11 -13.29 0.69
C GLN A 226 -1.00 -13.94 2.07
N PRO A 227 -2.11 -14.07 2.82
CA PRO A 227 -2.11 -14.79 4.07
C PRO A 227 -1.90 -16.29 3.84
N LYS A 228 -1.27 -16.95 4.82
CA LYS A 228 -1.06 -18.41 4.82
C LYS A 228 -0.31 -18.98 3.61
N ALA A 229 0.53 -18.19 2.95
CA ALA A 229 1.34 -18.63 1.81
C ALA A 229 2.47 -19.63 2.20
N GLY A 230 2.60 -19.97 3.47
CA GLY A 230 3.56 -20.95 3.97
C GLY A 230 5.00 -20.46 3.87
N ARG A 231 5.85 -21.21 3.14
CA ARG A 231 7.25 -20.83 2.92
C ARG A 231 7.45 -19.79 1.84
N GLU A 232 6.44 -19.54 1.04
CA GLU A 232 6.46 -18.51 0.01
C GLU A 232 5.96 -17.17 0.56
N THR A 233 6.45 -16.10 -0.01
CA THR A 233 5.91 -14.76 0.12
C THR A 233 5.30 -14.40 -1.21
N VAL A 234 3.99 -14.25 -1.25
CA VAL A 234 3.27 -13.83 -2.44
C VAL A 234 2.71 -12.44 -2.16
N LEU A 235 3.09 -11.48 -2.98
CA LEU A 235 2.58 -10.11 -2.92
C LEU A 235 1.79 -9.84 -4.19
N MET A 236 0.60 -9.27 -4.03
CA MET A 236 -0.13 -8.64 -5.13
C MET A 236 0.25 -7.16 -5.16
N LEU A 237 0.59 -6.66 -6.33
CA LEU A 237 1.18 -5.35 -6.56
C LEU A 237 0.28 -4.62 -7.56
N MET A 238 -0.15 -3.41 -7.19
CA MET A 238 -1.11 -2.64 -7.95
C MET A 238 -0.49 -1.36 -8.45
N GLU A 239 -0.67 -1.11 -9.74
CA GLU A 239 -0.16 0.07 -10.42
C GLU A 239 -1.27 1.12 -10.55
N ASP A 240 -1.09 2.29 -9.95
CA ASP A 240 -1.90 3.46 -10.26
C ASP A 240 -1.34 4.17 -11.50
N GLY A 241 -1.50 3.51 -12.62
CA GLY A 241 -1.02 3.98 -13.91
C GLY A 241 -1.98 4.96 -14.58
N PRO A 242 -1.89 5.10 -15.92
CA PRO A 242 -2.69 6.06 -16.64
C PRO A 242 -4.20 5.77 -16.56
N SER A 243 -5.03 6.82 -16.66
CA SER A 243 -6.50 6.69 -16.73
C SER A 243 -7.01 6.01 -18.02
N SER A 244 -6.15 5.79 -18.99
CA SER A 244 -6.36 4.87 -20.11
C SER A 244 -6.18 3.43 -19.62
N PRO A 245 -6.78 2.40 -20.25
CA PRO A 245 -6.69 1.02 -19.79
C PRO A 245 -5.30 0.43 -20.06
N ASP A 246 -4.31 0.88 -19.30
CA ASP A 246 -2.89 0.56 -19.46
C ASP A 246 -2.17 0.36 -18.12
N SER A 247 -2.90 0.27 -17.00
CA SER A 247 -2.36 -0.13 -15.72
C SER A 247 -2.28 -1.65 -15.64
N GLN A 248 -1.30 -2.14 -14.91
CA GLN A 248 -0.99 -3.57 -14.81
C GLN A 248 -1.32 -4.12 -13.42
N LEU A 249 -1.66 -5.39 -13.36
CA LEU A 249 -1.69 -6.16 -12.13
C LEU A 249 -0.46 -7.06 -12.08
N TYR A 250 0.37 -6.84 -11.09
CA TYR A 250 1.61 -7.59 -10.91
C TYR A 250 1.54 -8.54 -9.71
N MET A 251 2.45 -9.48 -9.66
CA MET A 251 2.63 -10.40 -8.56
C MET A 251 4.12 -10.68 -8.33
N TYR A 252 4.54 -10.61 -7.07
CA TYR A 252 5.86 -11.07 -6.66
C TYR A 252 5.75 -12.37 -5.89
N VAL A 253 6.67 -13.31 -6.13
CA VAL A 253 6.76 -14.58 -5.40
C VAL A 253 8.18 -14.80 -4.93
N GLY A 254 8.40 -14.64 -3.63
CA GLY A 254 9.67 -14.91 -2.96
C GLY A 254 9.60 -16.11 -2.02
N ARG A 255 10.71 -16.46 -1.38
CA ARG A 255 10.81 -17.58 -0.46
C ARG A 255 11.41 -17.15 0.87
N LYS A 256 10.70 -17.45 1.96
CA LYS A 256 11.19 -17.23 3.33
C LYS A 256 12.35 -18.15 3.65
N GLU A 257 13.54 -17.58 3.85
CA GLU A 257 14.77 -18.30 4.17
C GLU A 257 15.28 -17.95 5.56
N ARG A 258 14.80 -18.65 6.58
CA ARG A 258 15.12 -18.41 7.99
C ARG A 258 16.38 -19.16 8.43
N ARG A 259 17.48 -18.96 7.72
CA ARG A 259 18.79 -19.49 8.10
C ARG A 259 19.50 -18.49 9.01
N GLN A 260 20.42 -18.99 9.84
CA GLN A 260 21.30 -18.11 10.61
C GLN A 260 22.10 -17.21 9.66
N GLY A 261 22.16 -15.91 9.96
CA GLY A 261 22.84 -14.91 9.14
C GLY A 261 22.04 -14.37 7.95
N SER A 262 20.81 -14.86 7.69
CA SER A 262 19.94 -14.25 6.67
C SER A 262 19.50 -12.85 7.11
N SER A 263 19.50 -11.90 6.15
CA SER A 263 18.92 -10.56 6.35
C SER A 263 17.43 -10.63 6.70
N ALA A 264 16.86 -9.56 7.22
CA ALA A 264 15.44 -9.48 7.50
C ALA A 264 14.61 -9.63 6.21
N LEU A 265 15.02 -9.01 5.11
CA LEU A 265 14.36 -9.18 3.81
C LEU A 265 14.39 -10.64 3.36
N ARG A 266 15.54 -11.32 3.44
CA ARG A 266 15.71 -12.74 3.06
C ARG A 266 14.84 -13.66 3.91
N ARG A 267 14.78 -13.43 5.24
CA ARG A 267 13.94 -14.25 6.14
C ARG A 267 12.47 -14.15 5.81
N ASN A 268 12.04 -13.00 5.26
CA ASN A 268 10.66 -12.73 4.88
C ASN A 268 10.40 -12.93 3.39
N GLY A 269 11.40 -13.35 2.60
CA GLY A 269 11.28 -13.64 1.17
C GLY A 269 11.05 -12.42 0.30
N LEU A 270 11.62 -11.25 0.67
CA LEU A 270 11.41 -9.97 -0.01
C LEU A 270 12.55 -9.58 -0.97
N ASP A 271 13.67 -10.31 -0.98
CA ASP A 271 14.87 -10.01 -1.79
C ASP A 271 15.32 -11.15 -2.72
N ASN A 272 14.54 -12.22 -2.85
CA ASN A 272 14.94 -13.43 -3.58
C ASN A 272 13.87 -14.00 -4.50
N GLY A 273 12.83 -13.22 -4.75
CA GLY A 273 11.68 -13.67 -5.53
C GLY A 273 11.78 -13.33 -7.02
N LYS A 274 10.69 -13.65 -7.69
CA LYS A 274 10.44 -13.40 -9.10
C LYS A 274 9.22 -12.54 -9.27
N PHE A 275 9.26 -11.71 -10.28
CA PHE A 275 8.21 -10.78 -10.64
C PHE A 275 7.39 -11.29 -11.82
N TYR A 276 6.09 -11.12 -11.76
CA TYR A 276 5.15 -11.63 -12.75
C TYR A 276 4.10 -10.57 -13.09
N VAL A 277 3.65 -10.59 -14.34
CA VAL A 277 2.51 -9.81 -14.82
C VAL A 277 1.37 -10.71 -15.25
N PHE A 278 0.13 -10.26 -15.06
CA PHE A 278 -1.06 -10.99 -15.51
C PHE A 278 -1.24 -10.88 -17.01
N VAL A 279 -1.34 -12.03 -17.70
CA VAL A 279 -1.55 -12.14 -19.15
C VAL A 279 -2.81 -12.95 -19.42
N PRO A 280 -3.83 -12.39 -20.10
CA PRO A 280 -5.04 -13.10 -20.43
C PRO A 280 -4.77 -14.22 -21.45
N THR A 281 -5.50 -15.32 -21.30
CA THR A 281 -5.58 -16.40 -22.32
C THR A 281 -6.95 -16.51 -22.94
N THR A 282 -7.94 -15.77 -22.42
CA THR A 282 -9.26 -15.66 -22.98
C THR A 282 -9.19 -14.86 -24.30
N PRO A 283 -9.63 -15.42 -25.46
CA PRO A 283 -9.60 -14.72 -26.73
C PRO A 283 -10.37 -13.38 -26.69
N GLY A 284 -9.73 -12.32 -27.18
CA GLY A 284 -10.33 -10.98 -27.23
C GLY A 284 -10.32 -10.20 -25.92
N ALA A 285 -9.84 -10.77 -24.82
CA ALA A 285 -9.63 -10.05 -23.57
C ALA A 285 -8.33 -9.23 -23.67
N VAL A 286 -8.45 -7.95 -23.97
CA VAL A 286 -7.31 -7.04 -24.17
C VAL A 286 -7.22 -6.05 -23.01
N ASN A 287 -8.33 -5.41 -22.66
CA ASN A 287 -8.36 -4.40 -21.61
C ASN A 287 -9.76 -4.26 -20.99
N GLU A 288 -9.83 -3.55 -19.88
CA GLU A 288 -11.06 -3.34 -19.12
C GLU A 288 -12.14 -2.58 -19.89
N VAL A 289 -11.78 -1.70 -20.81
CA VAL A 289 -12.75 -0.94 -21.61
C VAL A 289 -13.50 -1.84 -22.60
N THR A 290 -12.80 -2.79 -23.21
CA THR A 290 -13.36 -3.69 -24.23
C THR A 290 -13.95 -4.96 -23.62
N PHE A 291 -13.49 -5.37 -22.43
CA PHE A 291 -13.98 -6.53 -21.70
C PHE A 291 -14.72 -6.12 -20.43
N GLN A 292 -15.99 -5.79 -20.55
CA GLN A 292 -16.79 -5.18 -19.47
C GLN A 292 -17.43 -6.17 -18.51
N SER A 293 -17.47 -7.46 -18.82
CA SER A 293 -18.09 -8.47 -17.95
C SER A 293 -17.70 -9.88 -18.33
N GLY A 294 -17.75 -10.80 -17.35
CA GLY A 294 -17.47 -12.22 -17.58
C GLY A 294 -16.28 -12.73 -16.76
N SER A 295 -15.59 -13.73 -17.29
CA SER A 295 -14.39 -14.31 -16.68
C SER A 295 -13.26 -14.29 -17.70
N ILE A 296 -12.08 -13.93 -17.26
CA ILE A 296 -10.85 -13.98 -18.04
C ILE A 296 -9.99 -15.10 -17.45
N ASP A 297 -9.68 -16.10 -18.26
CA ASP A 297 -8.61 -17.04 -17.93
C ASP A 297 -7.28 -16.40 -18.29
N GLY A 298 -6.26 -16.60 -17.47
CA GLY A 298 -4.95 -16.01 -17.68
C GLY A 298 -3.82 -16.77 -17.00
N ILE A 299 -2.61 -16.33 -17.26
CA ILE A 299 -1.39 -16.85 -16.68
C ILE A 299 -0.57 -15.72 -16.05
N TRP A 300 0.25 -16.06 -15.10
CA TRP A 300 1.28 -15.18 -14.59
C TRP A 300 2.56 -15.40 -15.40
N ARG A 301 2.99 -14.37 -16.14
CA ARG A 301 4.21 -14.41 -16.94
C ARG A 301 5.35 -13.71 -16.21
N GLU A 302 6.48 -14.40 -16.05
CA GLU A 302 7.67 -13.84 -15.43
C GLU A 302 8.26 -12.72 -16.29
N ILE A 303 8.58 -11.58 -15.68
CA ILE A 303 9.44 -10.53 -16.23
C ILE A 303 10.78 -10.65 -15.50
N PRO A 304 11.83 -11.13 -16.17
CA PRO A 304 13.11 -11.36 -15.53
C PRO A 304 13.88 -10.06 -15.31
N ASN A 305 14.77 -10.06 -14.28
CA ASN A 305 15.68 -8.96 -13.97
C ASN A 305 14.96 -7.60 -13.77
N VAL A 306 13.78 -7.62 -13.20
CA VAL A 306 12.92 -6.44 -13.02
C VAL A 306 13.63 -5.32 -12.25
N GLU A 307 14.51 -5.66 -11.32
CA GLU A 307 15.30 -4.73 -10.53
C GLU A 307 16.22 -3.82 -11.36
N ALA A 308 16.58 -4.26 -12.57
CA ALA A 308 17.42 -3.50 -13.50
C ALA A 308 16.60 -2.56 -14.39
N LEU A 309 15.30 -2.77 -14.53
CA LEU A 309 14.43 -2.00 -15.41
C LEU A 309 14.07 -0.65 -14.79
N THR A 310 13.89 0.35 -15.65
CA THR A 310 13.16 1.58 -15.32
C THR A 310 11.66 1.33 -15.48
N GLU A 311 10.83 2.25 -15.00
CA GLU A 311 9.37 2.22 -15.21
C GLU A 311 9.02 2.04 -16.69
N THR A 312 9.53 2.90 -17.58
CA THR A 312 9.30 2.79 -19.02
C THR A 312 9.73 1.45 -19.62
N GLN A 313 10.82 0.86 -19.10
CA GLN A 313 11.28 -0.45 -19.57
C GLN A 313 10.41 -1.59 -19.04
N LEU A 314 9.92 -1.49 -17.82
CA LEU A 314 8.97 -2.46 -17.26
C LEU A 314 7.65 -2.42 -18.00
N GLU A 315 7.13 -1.22 -18.30
CA GLU A 315 5.92 -1.04 -19.10
C GLU A 315 6.06 -1.70 -20.46
N ALA A 316 7.13 -1.37 -21.20
CA ALA A 316 7.39 -2.00 -22.51
C ALA A 316 7.54 -3.54 -22.43
N ALA A 317 8.09 -4.07 -21.34
CA ALA A 317 8.21 -5.51 -21.12
C ALA A 317 6.84 -6.16 -20.83
N SER A 318 5.97 -5.45 -20.11
CA SER A 318 4.60 -5.86 -19.81
C SER A 318 3.76 -5.91 -21.08
N ASP A 319 3.82 -4.88 -21.91
CA ASP A 319 3.17 -4.82 -23.21
C ASP A 319 3.62 -5.96 -24.13
N ALA A 320 4.93 -6.16 -24.22
CA ALA A 320 5.50 -7.26 -25.01
C ALA A 320 5.08 -8.65 -24.49
N ALA A 321 4.75 -8.76 -23.21
CA ALA A 321 4.18 -9.96 -22.60
C ALA A 321 2.71 -10.17 -22.98
N GLY A 322 2.01 -9.15 -23.46
CA GLY A 322 0.59 -9.18 -23.81
C GLY A 322 -0.32 -9.11 -22.60
N THR A 323 -0.06 -8.17 -21.70
CA THR A 323 -0.83 -7.95 -20.46
C THR A 323 -2.28 -7.54 -20.75
N PHE A 324 -3.12 -7.66 -19.72
CA PHE A 324 -4.45 -7.08 -19.73
C PHE A 324 -4.38 -5.69 -19.13
N GLY A 325 -4.79 -4.67 -19.87
CA GLY A 325 -4.78 -3.28 -19.41
C GLY A 325 -5.98 -2.98 -18.52
N PHE A 326 -5.71 -2.51 -17.31
CA PHE A 326 -6.71 -2.03 -16.35
C PHE A 326 -6.79 -0.50 -16.38
N ILE A 327 -7.86 0.06 -15.79
CA ILE A 327 -8.00 1.51 -15.59
C ILE A 327 -7.61 1.80 -14.14
N ARG A 328 -6.34 2.06 -13.90
CA ARG A 328 -5.80 2.38 -12.56
C ARG A 328 -6.21 1.33 -11.53
N THR A 329 -5.38 0.31 -11.32
CA THR A 329 -5.63 -0.66 -10.26
C THR A 329 -5.40 0.01 -8.91
N GLU A 330 -6.43 0.00 -8.08
CA GLU A 330 -6.47 0.66 -6.78
C GLU A 330 -6.22 -0.35 -5.64
N ASP A 331 -6.93 -0.23 -4.56
CA ASP A 331 -6.75 -1.09 -3.40
C ASP A 331 -7.39 -2.48 -3.58
N GLY A 332 -7.02 -3.41 -2.70
CA GLY A 332 -7.52 -4.79 -2.74
C GLY A 332 -7.48 -5.49 -1.38
N ALA A 333 -7.95 -6.74 -1.38
CA ALA A 333 -7.90 -7.59 -0.19
C ALA A 333 -7.91 -9.07 -0.55
N PHE A 334 -7.21 -9.88 0.23
CA PHE A 334 -7.36 -11.33 0.20
C PHE A 334 -8.61 -11.78 0.96
N ASP A 335 -9.31 -12.78 0.42
CA ASP A 335 -10.44 -13.40 1.12
C ASP A 335 -9.96 -14.05 2.42
N LYS A 336 -10.65 -13.75 3.53
CA LYS A 336 -10.30 -14.29 4.86
C LYS A 336 -10.48 -15.81 4.97
N ARG A 337 -11.35 -16.41 4.14
CA ARG A 337 -11.69 -17.83 4.15
C ARG A 337 -10.88 -18.60 3.10
N ASP A 338 -10.64 -17.98 1.96
CA ASP A 338 -9.87 -18.55 0.85
C ASP A 338 -8.66 -17.66 0.50
N PRO A 339 -7.47 -17.89 1.06
CA PRO A 339 -6.31 -17.07 0.82
C PRO A 339 -5.80 -17.10 -0.63
N ASN A 340 -6.36 -17.96 -1.49
CA ASN A 340 -6.06 -17.96 -2.92
C ASN A 340 -6.99 -17.04 -3.72
N ARG A 341 -7.94 -16.38 -3.07
CA ARG A 341 -8.85 -15.43 -3.66
C ARG A 341 -8.44 -14.01 -3.27
N TYR A 342 -8.21 -13.21 -4.26
CA TYR A 342 -7.87 -11.79 -4.15
C TYR A 342 -8.95 -10.95 -4.81
N TYR A 343 -9.37 -9.88 -4.16
CA TYR A 343 -10.27 -8.86 -4.67
C TYR A 343 -9.48 -7.58 -4.83
N PHE A 344 -9.73 -6.84 -5.89
CA PHE A 344 -9.21 -5.49 -6.06
C PHE A 344 -10.23 -4.67 -6.86
N VAL A 345 -10.05 -3.37 -6.88
CA VAL A 345 -10.89 -2.41 -7.57
C VAL A 345 -10.06 -1.64 -8.58
N THR A 346 -10.74 -1.05 -9.55
CA THR A 346 -10.14 -0.13 -10.52
C THR A 346 -10.93 1.18 -10.50
N THR A 347 -10.26 2.31 -10.76
CA THR A 347 -10.94 3.59 -10.93
C THR A 347 -11.55 3.68 -12.31
N ALA A 348 -12.87 3.79 -12.42
CA ALA A 348 -13.54 3.98 -13.70
C ALA A 348 -13.12 5.30 -14.36
N ALA A 349 -12.93 5.31 -15.68
CA ALA A 349 -12.70 6.54 -16.43
C ALA A 349 -13.85 7.53 -16.21
N ALA A 350 -13.56 8.82 -16.13
CA ALA A 350 -14.49 9.90 -15.76
C ALA A 350 -15.78 10.06 -16.61
N ARG A 351 -16.06 9.12 -17.51
CA ARG A 351 -17.28 9.04 -18.35
C ARG A 351 -18.01 7.71 -18.25
N ALA A 352 -17.54 6.75 -17.48
CA ALA A 352 -18.28 5.53 -17.23
C ALA A 352 -19.15 5.74 -15.99
N THR A 353 -20.46 5.61 -16.13
CA THR A 353 -21.36 5.39 -15.00
C THR A 353 -20.77 4.30 -14.12
N CYS A 354 -20.60 4.55 -12.84
CA CYS A 354 -20.03 3.64 -11.85
C CYS A 354 -20.35 2.18 -12.13
N SER A 355 -19.38 1.45 -12.64
CA SER A 355 -19.37 0.00 -12.64
C SER A 355 -18.15 -0.42 -11.79
N ASP A 356 -18.39 -0.64 -10.51
CA ASP A 356 -17.38 -1.24 -9.64
C ASP A 356 -17.04 -2.62 -10.19
N ALA A 357 -15.91 -2.74 -10.86
CA ALA A 357 -15.40 -4.03 -11.28
C ALA A 357 -14.61 -4.65 -10.13
N SER A 358 -15.20 -5.61 -9.44
CA SER A 358 -14.45 -6.45 -8.49
C SER A 358 -13.90 -7.67 -9.23
N MET A 359 -12.61 -7.91 -9.19
CA MET A 359 -11.95 -9.07 -9.77
C MET A 359 -11.50 -10.05 -8.70
N THR A 360 -11.71 -11.33 -8.95
CA THR A 360 -11.32 -12.41 -8.04
C THR A 360 -10.26 -13.29 -8.69
N CYS A 361 -9.04 -13.32 -8.16
CA CYS A 361 -8.01 -14.26 -8.59
C CYS A 361 -8.10 -15.55 -7.76
N ASN A 362 -8.44 -16.67 -8.38
CA ASN A 362 -8.38 -17.99 -7.74
C ASN A 362 -7.08 -18.70 -8.16
N SER A 363 -6.17 -18.93 -7.22
CA SER A 363 -5.03 -19.79 -7.44
C SER A 363 -5.35 -21.23 -7.04
N THR A 364 -5.54 -22.13 -7.99
CA THR A 364 -5.58 -23.56 -7.68
C THR A 364 -4.15 -24.08 -7.57
N ARG A 365 -3.75 -24.52 -6.38
CA ARG A 365 -2.58 -25.38 -6.24
C ARG A 365 -2.91 -26.72 -6.90
N ARG A 366 -2.10 -27.14 -7.88
CA ARG A 366 -1.99 -28.57 -8.15
C ARG A 366 -0.86 -29.12 -7.31
N THR A 367 -1.16 -30.09 -6.49
CA THR A 367 -0.26 -30.96 -5.75
C THR A 367 0.69 -31.69 -6.70
#